data_4421b0e9f441e71516452b329e7ba11d
#
_entry.id   4421b0e9f441e71516452b329e7ba11d
#
_cell.length_a   1.000
_cell.length_b   1.000
_cell.length_c   1.000
_cell.angle_alpha   90.00
_cell.angle_beta   90.00
_cell.angle_gamma   90.00
#
_symmetry.space_group_name_H-M   'P 1'
#
loop_
_entity.id
_entity.type
_entity.pdbx_description
1 polymer ?
#
loop_
_entity_poly.entity_id
_entity_poly.type
_entity_poly.pdbx_seq_one_letter_code
_entity_poly.pdbx_strand_id
1 'polypeptide(L)'
;MRTFTLLLLAGAACAQPKFEISWSKPLDGHVVLILAPNANPEPRMTPGEGLNTSQIFGVDVDNARSAVVDKSTLGYPRDNFSQVPAGDYYVQAVLNIYETFHRSDGHTVKLPMDQGEGQHWNSKPGNLYSEPVKIHFDPASAAVTKLELTKTVPPIESPEDTKYIKHVKIQSKLLSAFWGRPMYLGAIVLLPEGFDEHPDAHYPVLYSQGHFMRDYNGFRTEPARGGRSGRGGRGGRGRGGVDYAYKLYQDWTSGRLPHMLIVFTQDANPFYDDSYAVNSANVGPYGDALTQELYPYVEKQFRGIGQPWARVVYGGSTGGWRTLALQVLYPDFFNGAWVFCPDPIDFGAYAMVNLYKDDNAFYARSEFKRVAIPMARDGSGTITSDMDDAIRFELVLGTKGRSAEQFDIWQAVYSPVGPDGYPALIIDPRTGAIDHKVAEYWKEHYDLDYIMQRDWKTLGPKLMGKLHFTVGEADTFFLERAVHTTETFLESTREAGKGPFADATFDYGPGRPHCYTGDSFLPQAVSSGTLQQRMMPVMMERMLKTAPQGADMSWRY
;
A
#
# COMPACT_ATOMS: atom_id res chain seq x y z
N MET A 1 41.05 25.58 59.92
CA MET A 1 39.67 25.51 59.46
C MET A 1 39.60 26.14 58.09
N ARG A 2 39.46 25.29 57.02
CA ARG A 2 39.22 25.78 55.64
C ARG A 2 37.73 25.50 55.31
N THR A 3 37.01 26.56 55.15
CA THR A 3 35.58 26.56 54.82
C THR A 3 35.43 26.21 53.32
N PHE A 4 34.86 25.06 53.01
CA PHE A 4 34.47 24.68 51.63
C PHE A 4 33.08 25.29 51.35
N THR A 5 33.03 26.27 50.48
CA THR A 5 31.78 26.81 49.97
C THR A 5 31.30 25.90 48.82
N LEU A 6 30.21 25.17 49.07
CA LEU A 6 29.53 24.35 48.05
C LEU A 6 28.73 25.30 47.16
N LEU A 7 29.18 25.55 45.93
CA LEU A 7 28.37 26.19 44.90
C LEU A 7 27.32 25.19 44.41
N LEU A 8 26.08 25.38 44.84
CA LEU A 8 24.90 24.74 44.19
C LEU A 8 24.69 25.42 42.82
N LEU A 9 25.13 24.77 41.76
CA LEU A 9 24.68 25.09 40.43
C LEU A 9 23.21 24.64 40.32
N ALA A 10 22.28 25.58 40.53
CA ALA A 10 20.89 25.40 40.12
C ALA A 10 20.88 25.35 38.58
N GLY A 11 20.80 24.17 38.03
CA GLY A 11 20.53 23.99 36.61
C GLY A 11 19.19 24.64 36.27
N ALA A 12 19.22 25.81 35.65
CA ALA A 12 18.02 26.39 35.04
C ALA A 12 17.49 25.37 34.04
N ALA A 13 16.40 24.71 34.36
CA ALA A 13 15.63 23.94 33.41
C ALA A 13 15.19 24.96 32.34
N CYS A 14 15.90 24.99 31.18
CA CYS A 14 15.46 25.79 30.05
C CYS A 14 14.06 25.32 29.69
N ALA A 15 13.07 26.18 29.98
CA ALA A 15 11.71 25.94 29.50
C ALA A 15 11.77 25.89 27.98
N GLN A 16 11.11 24.89 27.40
CA GLN A 16 11.10 24.64 25.95
C GLN A 16 9.68 24.77 25.42
N PRO A 17 9.50 25.01 24.11
CA PRO A 17 8.17 25.13 23.53
C PRO A 17 7.37 23.85 23.74
N LYS A 18 6.07 24.01 23.95
CA LYS A 18 5.12 22.87 23.97
C LYS A 18 3.82 23.25 23.28
N PHE A 19 3.14 22.23 22.78
CA PHE A 19 1.80 22.35 22.22
C PHE A 19 0.83 21.59 23.13
N GLU A 20 -0.21 22.29 23.59
CA GLU A 20 -1.34 21.70 24.32
C GLU A 20 -2.52 21.57 23.37
N ILE A 21 -2.90 20.33 23.06
CA ILE A 21 -3.93 20.00 22.08
C ILE A 21 -5.12 19.42 22.83
N SER A 22 -6.33 19.94 22.61
CA SER A 22 -7.53 19.53 23.36
C SER A 22 -8.74 19.27 22.43
N TRP A 23 -9.69 18.47 22.96
CA TRP A 23 -10.96 18.14 22.29
C TRP A 23 -12.05 17.83 23.32
N SER A 24 -13.34 17.77 22.89
CA SER A 24 -14.51 17.85 23.76
C SER A 24 -14.81 16.59 24.59
N LYS A 25 -14.47 15.38 24.14
CA LYS A 25 -14.80 14.10 24.79
C LYS A 25 -13.61 13.17 24.85
N PRO A 26 -13.56 12.20 25.80
CA PRO A 26 -12.50 11.20 25.82
C PRO A 26 -12.49 10.37 24.53
N LEU A 27 -11.32 10.20 23.92
CA LEU A 27 -11.09 9.43 22.69
C LEU A 27 -9.79 8.66 22.77
N ASP A 28 -9.76 7.55 22.03
CA ASP A 28 -8.56 6.78 21.71
C ASP A 28 -8.07 7.22 20.34
N GLY A 29 -6.76 7.24 20.11
CA GLY A 29 -6.23 7.58 18.80
C GLY A 29 -4.77 7.97 18.82
N HIS A 30 -4.38 8.60 17.71
CA HIS A 30 -3.05 9.15 17.52
C HIS A 30 -3.15 10.62 17.10
N VAL A 31 -2.49 11.50 17.83
CA VAL A 31 -2.43 12.92 17.51
C VAL A 31 -1.19 13.19 16.68
N VAL A 32 -1.38 13.79 15.51
CA VAL A 32 -0.30 14.27 14.64
C VAL A 32 -0.32 15.80 14.68
N LEU A 33 0.77 16.39 15.16
CA LEU A 33 1.03 17.84 15.10
C LEU A 33 1.87 18.14 13.86
N ILE A 34 1.46 19.08 13.04
CA ILE A 34 2.10 19.46 11.79
C ILE A 34 2.57 20.91 11.85
N LEU A 35 3.84 21.16 11.48
CA LEU A 35 4.42 22.50 11.29
C LEU A 35 4.76 22.65 9.79
N ALA A 36 3.92 23.36 9.05
CA ALA A 36 4.08 23.58 7.61
C ALA A 36 4.57 25.01 7.31
N PRO A 37 5.40 25.21 6.27
CA PRO A 37 5.87 26.53 5.90
C PRO A 37 4.77 27.42 5.29
N ASN A 38 3.69 26.81 4.78
CA ASN A 38 2.59 27.50 4.10
C ASN A 38 1.22 27.01 4.59
N ALA A 39 0.20 27.87 4.44
CA ALA A 39 -1.19 27.52 4.75
C ALA A 39 -1.91 26.78 3.62
N ASN A 40 -1.37 26.82 2.41
CA ASN A 40 -1.96 26.21 1.23
C ASN A 40 -0.87 25.43 0.45
N PRO A 41 -1.02 24.11 0.26
CA PRO A 41 -2.17 23.30 0.75
C PRO A 41 -2.30 23.33 2.28
N GLU A 42 -3.48 22.97 2.81
CA GLU A 42 -3.75 22.88 4.25
C GLU A 42 -2.68 22.01 4.94
N PRO A 43 -2.11 22.42 6.10
CA PRO A 43 -0.97 21.73 6.71
C PRO A 43 -1.13 20.22 6.86
N ARG A 44 -2.30 19.71 7.27
CA ARG A 44 -2.54 18.26 7.39
C ARG A 44 -2.41 17.49 6.07
N MET A 45 -2.41 18.18 4.93
CA MET A 45 -2.28 17.58 3.59
C MET A 45 -0.85 17.65 3.05
N THR A 46 0.12 18.09 3.86
CA THR A 46 1.50 18.33 3.41
C THR A 46 2.53 17.30 3.86
N PRO A 47 2.31 16.50 4.92
CA PRO A 47 3.26 15.45 5.29
C PRO A 47 3.45 14.40 4.19
N GLY A 48 4.66 13.91 4.05
CA GLY A 48 5.04 12.85 3.13
C GLY A 48 6.36 12.21 3.54
N GLU A 49 6.66 11.07 3.00
CA GLU A 49 7.77 10.19 3.35
C GLU A 49 9.17 10.82 3.13
N GLY A 50 9.31 11.69 2.14
CA GLY A 50 10.62 12.30 1.84
C GLY A 50 11.08 13.33 2.86
N LEU A 51 12.40 13.52 3.01
CA LEU A 51 13.00 14.48 3.95
C LEU A 51 12.62 15.96 3.67
N ASN A 52 12.16 16.26 2.48
CA ASN A 52 11.70 17.60 2.10
C ASN A 52 10.18 17.76 2.29
N THR A 53 9.71 17.49 3.48
CA THR A 53 8.31 17.50 3.88
C THR A 53 8.06 18.46 5.06
N SER A 54 6.79 18.68 5.41
CA SER A 54 6.45 19.41 6.64
C SER A 54 6.88 18.62 7.87
N GLN A 55 7.33 19.35 8.91
CA GLN A 55 7.65 18.73 10.19
C GLN A 55 6.39 18.18 10.86
N ILE A 56 6.45 16.93 11.30
CA ILE A 56 5.39 16.30 12.09
C ILE A 56 5.92 15.77 13.42
N PHE A 57 5.02 15.64 14.39
CA PHE A 57 5.25 15.01 15.70
C PHE A 57 4.02 14.16 16.04
N GLY A 58 4.23 12.95 16.55
CA GLY A 58 3.15 12.00 16.83
C GLY A 58 3.09 11.56 18.29
N VAL A 59 1.86 11.43 18.84
CA VAL A 59 1.64 10.91 20.19
C VAL A 59 0.34 10.11 20.29
N ASP A 60 0.43 8.91 20.85
CA ASP A 60 -0.75 8.08 21.14
C ASP A 60 -1.54 8.64 22.33
N VAL A 61 -2.86 8.52 22.27
CA VAL A 61 -3.77 8.89 23.34
C VAL A 61 -4.75 7.74 23.63
N ASP A 62 -5.03 7.54 24.91
CA ASP A 62 -5.93 6.48 25.40
C ASP A 62 -6.95 7.10 26.37
N ASN A 63 -8.24 7.03 25.99
CA ASN A 63 -9.36 7.61 26.72
C ASN A 63 -9.10 9.04 27.22
N ALA A 64 -8.45 9.86 26.37
CA ALA A 64 -7.98 11.19 26.72
C ALA A 64 -8.84 12.30 26.10
N ARG A 65 -8.75 13.50 26.68
CA ARG A 65 -9.36 14.74 26.15
C ARG A 65 -8.32 15.77 25.71
N SER A 66 -7.05 15.43 25.85
CA SER A 66 -5.95 16.30 25.47
C SER A 66 -4.67 15.50 25.24
N ALA A 67 -3.74 16.11 24.53
CA ALA A 67 -2.38 15.64 24.35
C ALA A 67 -1.41 16.80 24.54
N VAL A 68 -0.19 16.48 24.93
CA VAL A 68 0.92 17.43 24.98
C VAL A 68 2.00 16.92 24.03
N VAL A 69 2.42 17.80 23.12
CA VAL A 69 3.57 17.56 22.23
C VAL A 69 4.68 18.49 22.67
N ASP A 70 5.80 17.92 23.07
CA ASP A 70 6.96 18.63 23.61
C ASP A 70 8.28 18.04 23.10
N LYS A 71 9.39 18.46 23.70
CA LYS A 71 10.75 18.00 23.33
C LYS A 71 10.98 16.49 23.40
N SER A 72 10.17 15.75 24.14
CA SER A 72 10.27 14.30 24.29
C SER A 72 9.51 13.57 23.19
N THR A 73 8.66 14.27 22.45
CA THR A 73 7.84 13.68 21.38
C THR A 73 8.69 13.46 20.14
N LEU A 74 8.61 12.24 19.60
CA LEU A 74 9.28 11.88 18.37
C LEU A 74 8.71 12.64 17.18
N GLY A 75 9.59 13.15 16.32
CA GLY A 75 9.23 13.89 15.12
C GLY A 75 9.88 13.34 13.85
N TYR A 76 9.41 13.87 12.71
CA TYR A 76 9.94 13.62 11.37
C TYR A 76 9.75 14.86 10.49
N PRO A 77 10.68 15.25 9.60
CA PRO A 77 12.01 14.67 9.36
C PRO A 77 13.05 15.00 10.44
N ARG A 78 12.74 15.93 11.35
CA ARG A 78 13.60 16.24 12.52
C ARG A 78 13.07 15.47 13.72
N ASP A 79 13.97 14.81 14.46
CA ASP A 79 13.61 13.91 15.58
C ASP A 79 12.91 14.61 16.73
N ASN A 80 13.29 15.87 16.98
CA ASN A 80 12.78 16.63 18.12
C ASN A 80 12.79 18.13 17.87
N PHE A 81 12.17 18.90 18.77
CA PHE A 81 12.02 20.35 18.64
C PHE A 81 13.33 21.12 18.51
N SER A 82 14.42 20.67 19.16
CA SER A 82 15.69 21.38 19.12
C SER A 82 16.35 21.40 17.74
N GLN A 83 15.96 20.50 16.87
CA GLN A 83 16.46 20.40 15.50
C GLN A 83 15.59 21.16 14.48
N VAL A 84 14.37 21.57 14.87
CA VAL A 84 13.48 22.35 14.00
C VAL A 84 13.98 23.78 13.92
N PRO A 85 14.24 24.33 12.72
CA PRO A 85 14.68 25.71 12.57
C PRO A 85 13.71 26.72 13.18
N ALA A 86 14.23 27.77 13.83
CA ALA A 86 13.40 28.89 14.23
C ALA A 86 12.83 29.59 12.98
N GLY A 87 11.54 29.96 13.03
CA GLY A 87 10.87 30.59 11.90
C GLY A 87 9.36 30.64 12.02
N ASP A 88 8.73 31.15 10.99
CA ASP A 88 7.27 31.22 10.90
C ASP A 88 6.70 29.92 10.30
N TYR A 89 5.73 29.33 11.00
CA TYR A 89 5.05 28.10 10.58
C TYR A 89 3.53 28.26 10.70
N TYR A 90 2.82 27.53 9.86
CA TYR A 90 1.40 27.24 10.04
C TYR A 90 1.28 25.90 10.75
N VAL A 91 0.72 25.91 11.95
CA VAL A 91 0.62 24.75 12.83
C VAL A 91 -0.80 24.24 12.84
N GLN A 92 -0.97 22.94 12.67
CA GLN A 92 -2.24 22.25 12.73
C GLN A 92 -2.09 20.91 13.45
N ALA A 93 -3.13 20.46 14.15
CA ALA A 93 -3.18 19.14 14.76
C ALA A 93 -4.37 18.33 14.24
N VAL A 94 -4.15 17.02 14.08
CA VAL A 94 -5.16 16.04 13.69
C VAL A 94 -5.17 14.93 14.74
N LEU A 95 -6.34 14.49 15.18
CA LEU A 95 -6.54 13.25 15.93
C LEU A 95 -7.08 12.18 15.00
N ASN A 96 -6.24 11.20 14.67
CA ASN A 96 -6.65 9.96 14.00
C ASN A 96 -7.31 9.07 15.05
N ILE A 97 -8.63 8.98 15.02
CA ILE A 97 -9.45 8.29 16.02
C ILE A 97 -9.35 6.78 15.82
N TYR A 98 -9.09 6.06 16.90
CA TYR A 98 -9.10 4.60 16.92
C TYR A 98 -10.40 4.07 17.52
N GLU A 99 -10.83 2.92 16.99
CA GLU A 99 -11.95 2.14 17.49
C GLU A 99 -11.44 0.83 18.10
N THR A 100 -12.22 0.24 19.01
CA THR A 100 -11.88 -1.04 19.64
C THR A 100 -12.39 -2.18 18.79
N PHE A 101 -11.52 -3.16 18.55
CA PHE A 101 -11.81 -4.40 17.87
C PHE A 101 -11.57 -5.59 18.82
N HIS A 102 -12.53 -6.53 18.84
CA HIS A 102 -12.45 -7.78 19.61
C HIS A 102 -12.27 -8.93 18.62
N ARG A 103 -11.01 -9.29 18.35
CA ARG A 103 -10.68 -10.31 17.36
C ARG A 103 -11.04 -11.71 17.84
N SER A 104 -11.29 -12.61 16.88
CA SER A 104 -11.64 -14.01 17.15
C SER A 104 -10.53 -14.81 17.84
N ASP A 105 -9.28 -14.34 17.80
CA ASP A 105 -8.14 -14.92 18.52
C ASP A 105 -8.10 -14.53 20.01
N GLY A 106 -9.07 -13.76 20.48
CA GLY A 106 -9.21 -13.32 21.88
C GLY A 106 -8.51 -11.98 22.19
N HIS A 107 -7.75 -11.40 21.27
CA HIS A 107 -7.11 -10.11 21.49
C HIS A 107 -8.08 -8.93 21.27
N THR A 108 -7.87 -7.89 22.07
CA THR A 108 -8.55 -6.60 21.91
C THR A 108 -7.52 -5.57 21.47
N VAL A 109 -7.76 -4.94 20.31
CA VAL A 109 -6.84 -3.93 19.73
C VAL A 109 -7.59 -2.64 19.41
N LYS A 110 -6.87 -1.52 19.39
CA LYS A 110 -7.39 -0.20 19.03
C LYS A 110 -6.76 0.25 17.71
N LEU A 111 -7.58 0.39 16.67
CA LEU A 111 -7.14 0.65 15.30
C LEU A 111 -8.05 1.70 14.64
N PRO A 112 -7.56 2.45 13.65
CA PRO A 112 -8.42 3.28 12.83
C PRO A 112 -9.30 2.41 11.94
N MET A 113 -10.62 2.65 11.95
CA MET A 113 -11.55 1.97 11.03
C MET A 113 -11.65 2.78 9.75
N ASP A 114 -11.42 2.13 8.59
CA ASP A 114 -11.68 2.74 7.28
C ASP A 114 -13.14 3.19 7.15
N GLN A 115 -13.35 4.40 6.67
CA GLN A 115 -14.66 5.00 6.43
C GLN A 115 -14.90 5.27 4.93
N GLY A 116 -14.12 4.62 4.05
CA GLY A 116 -14.15 4.76 2.59
C GLY A 116 -13.09 5.72 2.03
N GLU A 117 -12.12 6.12 2.85
CA GLU A 117 -10.97 6.95 2.44
C GLU A 117 -9.73 6.14 2.05
N GLY A 118 -9.70 4.83 2.33
CA GLY A 118 -8.52 3.99 2.12
C GLY A 118 -7.43 4.24 3.15
N GLN A 119 -7.79 4.38 4.44
CA GLN A 119 -6.87 4.58 5.58
C GLN A 119 -5.99 5.83 5.54
N HIS A 120 -6.42 6.88 4.88
CA HIS A 120 -5.69 8.16 4.90
C HIS A 120 -6.01 8.96 6.16
N TRP A 121 -5.15 8.88 7.20
CA TRP A 121 -5.34 9.51 8.52
C TRP A 121 -5.69 10.99 8.47
N ASN A 122 -5.14 11.74 7.48
CA ASN A 122 -5.34 13.18 7.30
C ASN A 122 -6.71 13.55 6.70
N SER A 123 -7.42 12.59 6.12
CA SER A 123 -8.72 12.79 5.44
C SER A 123 -9.79 11.80 5.87
N LYS A 124 -9.52 10.96 6.88
CA LYS A 124 -10.45 9.95 7.39
C LYS A 124 -11.70 10.61 7.98
N PRO A 125 -12.91 10.30 7.49
CA PRO A 125 -14.16 10.82 8.05
C PRO A 125 -14.28 10.58 9.55
N GLY A 126 -14.73 11.59 10.26
CA GLY A 126 -14.88 11.56 11.70
C GLY A 126 -13.63 11.96 12.48
N ASN A 127 -12.44 11.96 11.90
CA ASN A 127 -11.24 12.48 12.54
C ASN A 127 -11.39 13.96 12.91
N LEU A 128 -10.83 14.33 14.07
CA LEU A 128 -10.87 15.71 14.55
C LEU A 128 -9.60 16.46 14.13
N TYR A 129 -9.74 17.76 13.82
CA TYR A 129 -8.60 18.60 13.50
C TYR A 129 -8.81 20.05 13.92
N SER A 130 -7.70 20.80 14.09
CA SER A 130 -7.72 22.22 14.42
C SER A 130 -7.74 23.09 13.17
N GLU A 131 -8.14 24.36 13.30
CA GLU A 131 -7.79 25.36 12.31
C GLU A 131 -6.25 25.55 12.27
N PRO A 132 -5.65 25.85 11.11
CA PRO A 132 -4.25 26.22 11.02
C PRO A 132 -3.98 27.55 11.73
N VAL A 133 -2.96 27.60 12.58
CA VAL A 133 -2.54 28.81 13.31
C VAL A 133 -1.14 29.22 12.88
N LYS A 134 -0.94 30.46 12.47
CA LYS A 134 0.39 30.99 12.18
C LYS A 134 1.10 31.35 13.50
N ILE A 135 2.31 30.81 13.69
CA ILE A 135 3.16 31.09 14.86
C ILE A 135 4.58 31.41 14.40
N HIS A 136 5.33 32.10 15.26
CA HIS A 136 6.78 32.09 15.19
C HIS A 136 7.28 31.01 16.15
N PHE A 137 7.90 29.96 15.63
CA PHE A 137 8.47 28.87 16.38
C PHE A 137 9.94 29.18 16.69
N ASP A 138 10.33 29.10 17.97
CA ASP A 138 11.71 29.17 18.43
C ASP A 138 11.95 27.99 19.39
N PRO A 139 12.85 27.05 19.07
CA PRO A 139 13.13 25.87 19.88
C PRO A 139 13.72 26.21 21.26
N ALA A 140 14.25 27.44 21.45
CA ALA A 140 14.78 27.92 22.72
C ALA A 140 13.75 28.67 23.57
N SER A 141 12.53 28.91 23.06
CA SER A 141 11.49 29.65 23.77
C SER A 141 10.76 28.77 24.78
N ALA A 142 10.12 29.42 25.79
CA ALA A 142 9.20 28.75 26.71
C ALA A 142 7.72 28.84 26.26
N ALA A 143 7.48 29.07 24.99
CA ALA A 143 6.13 29.31 24.47
C ALA A 143 5.22 28.07 24.63
N VAL A 144 3.98 28.33 25.03
CA VAL A 144 2.90 27.33 25.05
C VAL A 144 1.90 27.69 23.98
N THR A 145 1.79 26.85 22.96
CA THR A 145 0.77 27.01 21.90
C THR A 145 -0.40 26.09 22.20
N LYS A 146 -1.61 26.65 22.25
CA LYS A 146 -2.84 25.88 22.46
C LYS A 146 -3.57 25.69 21.15
N LEU A 147 -3.95 24.44 20.87
CA LEU A 147 -4.77 24.06 19.71
C LEU A 147 -6.01 23.32 20.19
N GLU A 148 -7.15 23.68 19.67
CA GLU A 148 -8.41 22.98 19.94
C GLU A 148 -8.92 22.29 18.67
N LEU A 149 -9.21 20.98 18.76
CA LEU A 149 -9.73 20.19 17.66
C LEU A 149 -11.25 20.37 17.57
N THR A 150 -11.68 21.43 16.89
CA THR A 150 -13.09 21.81 16.76
C THR A 150 -13.73 21.39 15.45
N LYS A 151 -12.90 20.99 14.47
CA LYS A 151 -13.36 20.54 13.15
C LYS A 151 -13.41 19.03 13.08
N THR A 152 -14.33 18.52 12.28
CA THR A 152 -14.46 17.09 11.98
C THR A 152 -14.35 16.89 10.47
N VAL A 153 -13.59 15.91 10.05
CA VAL A 153 -13.52 15.52 8.62
C VAL A 153 -14.90 15.01 8.19
N PRO A 154 -15.50 15.58 7.13
CA PRO A 154 -16.84 15.22 6.71
C PRO A 154 -16.93 13.80 6.14
N PRO A 155 -18.12 13.18 6.13
CA PRO A 155 -18.36 11.92 5.43
C PRO A 155 -18.01 12.01 3.94
N ILE A 156 -17.63 10.87 3.36
CA ILE A 156 -17.36 10.73 1.93
C ILE A 156 -18.64 10.29 1.23
N GLU A 157 -19.00 10.97 0.16
CA GLU A 157 -20.10 10.55 -0.70
C GLU A 157 -19.65 9.33 -1.53
N SER A 158 -20.51 8.32 -1.62
CA SER A 158 -20.25 7.16 -2.50
C SER A 158 -20.32 7.60 -3.96
N PRO A 159 -19.40 7.12 -4.81
CA PRO A 159 -19.49 7.41 -6.23
C PRO A 159 -20.76 6.77 -6.85
N GLU A 160 -21.32 7.42 -7.87
CA GLU A 160 -22.49 6.92 -8.57
C GLU A 160 -22.12 5.91 -9.65
N ASP A 161 -22.98 4.92 -9.83
CA ASP A 161 -22.89 3.99 -10.94
C ASP A 161 -23.14 4.68 -12.28
N THR A 162 -22.36 4.30 -13.29
CA THR A 162 -22.59 4.72 -14.68
C THR A 162 -23.03 3.54 -15.55
N LYS A 163 -23.19 3.75 -16.88
CA LYS A 163 -23.41 2.63 -17.82
C LYS A 163 -22.31 1.58 -17.67
N TYR A 164 -21.05 2.01 -17.61
CA TYR A 164 -19.88 1.12 -17.66
C TYR A 164 -19.26 0.80 -16.30
N ILE A 165 -19.32 1.71 -15.34
CA ILE A 165 -18.68 1.56 -14.03
C ILE A 165 -19.74 1.26 -12.99
N LYS A 166 -19.53 0.16 -12.24
CA LYS A 166 -20.40 -0.27 -11.14
C LYS A 166 -19.59 -0.40 -9.85
N HIS A 167 -20.22 -0.02 -8.73
CA HIS A 167 -19.61 -0.11 -7.41
C HIS A 167 -20.28 -1.22 -6.62
N VAL A 168 -19.47 -2.11 -6.06
CA VAL A 168 -19.89 -3.24 -5.25
C VAL A 168 -19.40 -3.04 -3.83
N LYS A 169 -20.27 -3.30 -2.86
CA LYS A 169 -19.93 -3.41 -1.44
C LYS A 169 -20.71 -4.55 -0.82
N ILE A 170 -19.99 -5.53 -0.27
CA ILE A 170 -20.59 -6.67 0.42
C ILE A 170 -20.07 -6.74 1.85
N GLN A 171 -20.89 -7.20 2.78
CA GLN A 171 -20.41 -7.58 4.10
C GLN A 171 -19.75 -8.96 4.01
N SER A 172 -18.46 -9.03 4.37
CA SER A 172 -17.73 -10.30 4.46
C SER A 172 -18.08 -11.02 5.75
N LYS A 173 -18.48 -12.27 5.65
CA LYS A 173 -18.72 -13.14 6.83
C LYS A 173 -17.41 -13.54 7.50
N LEU A 174 -16.40 -13.90 6.70
CA LEU A 174 -15.08 -14.31 7.17
C LEU A 174 -14.39 -13.19 7.95
N LEU A 175 -14.33 -12.00 7.37
CA LEU A 175 -13.70 -10.85 8.01
C LEU A 175 -14.51 -10.36 9.22
N SER A 176 -15.85 -10.36 9.13
CA SER A 176 -16.68 -9.97 10.27
C SER A 176 -16.52 -10.91 11.45
N ALA A 177 -16.35 -12.20 11.21
CA ALA A 177 -16.07 -13.19 12.25
C ALA A 177 -14.69 -12.96 12.87
N PHE A 178 -13.66 -12.67 12.07
CA PHE A 178 -12.31 -12.39 12.56
C PHE A 178 -12.25 -11.12 13.42
N TRP A 179 -12.85 -10.02 12.95
CA TRP A 179 -12.77 -8.71 13.61
C TRP A 179 -13.81 -8.49 14.71
N GLY A 180 -14.77 -9.42 14.91
CA GLY A 180 -15.84 -9.33 15.90
C GLY A 180 -16.85 -8.21 15.62
N ARG A 181 -16.92 -7.72 14.39
CA ARG A 181 -17.82 -6.63 13.95
C ARG A 181 -18.07 -6.68 12.44
N PRO A 182 -19.10 -6.01 11.91
CA PRO A 182 -19.32 -5.94 10.46
C PRO A 182 -18.11 -5.38 9.74
N MET A 183 -17.55 -6.17 8.80
CA MET A 183 -16.46 -5.79 7.89
C MET A 183 -16.92 -5.97 6.45
N TYR A 184 -16.41 -5.13 5.56
CA TYR A 184 -16.88 -5.05 4.18
C TYR A 184 -15.75 -5.23 3.19
N LEU A 185 -16.07 -5.79 2.04
CA LEU A 185 -15.24 -5.82 0.83
C LEU A 185 -15.95 -5.07 -0.27
N GLY A 186 -15.19 -4.46 -1.15
CA GLY A 186 -15.71 -3.74 -2.30
C GLY A 186 -15.02 -4.10 -3.60
N ALA A 187 -15.63 -3.68 -4.69
CA ALA A 187 -15.02 -3.70 -6.00
C ALA A 187 -15.58 -2.58 -6.89
N ILE A 188 -14.75 -2.07 -7.78
CA ILE A 188 -15.20 -1.28 -8.92
C ILE A 188 -15.17 -2.20 -10.13
N VAL A 189 -16.27 -2.28 -10.86
CA VAL A 189 -16.40 -3.19 -12.02
C VAL A 189 -16.60 -2.36 -13.28
N LEU A 190 -15.66 -2.49 -14.24
CA LEU A 190 -15.82 -1.95 -15.58
C LEU A 190 -16.48 -3.00 -16.46
N LEU A 191 -17.69 -2.67 -16.95
CA LEU A 191 -18.49 -3.53 -17.83
C LEU A 191 -18.07 -3.37 -19.30
N PRO A 192 -18.09 -4.45 -20.12
CA PRO A 192 -17.82 -4.36 -21.54
C PRO A 192 -18.91 -3.61 -22.31
N GLU A 193 -18.57 -3.10 -23.50
CA GLU A 193 -19.59 -2.61 -24.43
C GLU A 193 -20.57 -3.73 -24.81
N GLY A 194 -21.84 -3.38 -25.00
CA GLY A 194 -22.89 -4.36 -25.32
C GLY A 194 -23.36 -5.21 -24.14
N PHE A 195 -22.95 -4.89 -22.90
CA PHE A 195 -23.35 -5.68 -21.73
C PHE A 195 -24.86 -5.79 -21.55
N ASP A 196 -25.61 -4.70 -21.71
CA ASP A 196 -27.06 -4.71 -21.56
C ASP A 196 -27.78 -5.28 -22.79
N GLU A 197 -27.19 -5.13 -23.98
CA GLU A 197 -27.70 -5.60 -25.25
C GLU A 197 -27.56 -7.13 -25.44
N HIS A 198 -26.63 -7.76 -24.69
CA HIS A 198 -26.38 -9.21 -24.73
C HIS A 198 -26.58 -9.87 -23.35
N PRO A 199 -27.84 -9.98 -22.87
CA PRO A 199 -28.15 -10.42 -21.51
C PRO A 199 -27.73 -11.86 -21.18
N ASP A 200 -27.58 -12.71 -22.20
CA ASP A 200 -27.17 -14.12 -22.04
C ASP A 200 -25.65 -14.32 -22.14
N ALA A 201 -24.88 -13.26 -22.42
CA ALA A 201 -23.44 -13.37 -22.51
C ALA A 201 -22.79 -13.44 -21.12
N HIS A 202 -21.78 -14.35 -21.00
CA HIS A 202 -20.91 -14.44 -19.82
C HIS A 202 -19.49 -14.06 -20.18
N TYR A 203 -18.80 -13.39 -19.27
CA TYR A 203 -17.55 -12.69 -19.56
C TYR A 203 -16.35 -13.29 -18.83
N PRO A 204 -15.18 -13.38 -19.47
CA PRO A 204 -13.92 -13.56 -18.75
C PRO A 204 -13.65 -12.35 -17.85
N VAL A 205 -12.84 -12.56 -16.79
CA VAL A 205 -12.60 -11.56 -15.76
C VAL A 205 -11.12 -11.29 -15.60
N LEU A 206 -10.76 -10.00 -15.64
CA LEU A 206 -9.47 -9.48 -15.24
C LEU A 206 -9.60 -8.85 -13.84
N TYR A 207 -8.96 -9.44 -12.83
CA TYR A 207 -8.88 -8.89 -11.49
C TYR A 207 -7.67 -7.98 -11.37
N SER A 208 -7.90 -6.69 -11.23
CA SER A 208 -6.87 -5.66 -11.05
C SER A 208 -6.59 -5.45 -9.57
N GLN A 209 -5.34 -5.64 -9.16
CA GLN A 209 -4.84 -5.45 -7.81
C GLN A 209 -4.06 -4.14 -7.71
N GLY A 210 -4.14 -3.47 -6.57
CA GLY A 210 -3.43 -2.22 -6.31
C GLY A 210 -3.90 -1.58 -5.01
N HIS A 211 -3.44 -0.37 -4.77
CA HIS A 211 -3.93 0.45 -3.67
C HIS A 211 -5.41 0.79 -3.82
N PHE A 212 -6.03 1.14 -2.71
CA PHE A 212 -7.43 1.55 -2.67
C PHE A 212 -7.72 2.68 -3.66
N MET A 213 -8.78 2.52 -4.42
CA MET A 213 -9.35 3.55 -5.28
C MET A 213 -10.81 3.74 -4.92
N ARG A 214 -11.23 4.97 -4.63
CA ARG A 214 -12.64 5.26 -4.38
C ARG A 214 -13.48 5.19 -5.65
N ASP A 215 -12.90 5.56 -6.79
CA ASP A 215 -13.55 5.57 -8.10
C ASP A 215 -12.50 5.32 -9.20
N TYR A 216 -12.93 4.78 -10.34
CA TYR A 216 -12.05 4.50 -11.46
C TYR A 216 -11.96 5.68 -12.44
N ASN A 217 -10.99 6.55 -12.22
CA ASN A 217 -10.73 7.72 -13.06
C ASN A 217 -9.98 7.41 -14.37
N GLY A 218 -9.59 6.15 -14.60
CA GLY A 218 -8.90 5.68 -15.81
C GLY A 218 -9.81 5.48 -17.03
N PHE A 219 -11.13 5.72 -16.90
CA PHE A 219 -12.11 5.57 -17.94
C PHE A 219 -13.04 6.79 -17.99
N ARG A 220 -13.20 7.41 -19.15
CA ARG A 220 -14.11 8.55 -19.36
C ARG A 220 -14.76 8.49 -20.72
N THR A 221 -16.07 8.72 -20.75
CA THR A 221 -16.89 8.74 -21.97
C THR A 221 -16.74 10.03 -22.77
N GLU A 222 -16.17 11.09 -22.18
CA GLU A 222 -15.92 12.38 -22.83
C GLU A 222 -14.45 12.78 -22.68
N PRO A 223 -13.87 13.51 -23.66
CA PRO A 223 -12.52 14.03 -23.53
C PRO A 223 -12.43 15.06 -22.40
N ALA A 224 -11.28 15.16 -21.75
CA ALA A 224 -11.04 16.18 -20.72
C ALA A 224 -11.25 17.57 -21.31
N ARG A 225 -12.17 18.36 -20.77
CA ARG A 225 -12.34 19.78 -21.10
C ARG A 225 -11.02 20.50 -20.78
N GLY A 226 -10.46 21.24 -21.76
CA GLY A 226 -9.18 21.93 -21.62
C GLY A 226 -9.17 22.89 -20.43
N GLY A 227 -8.49 22.51 -19.35
CA GLY A 227 -8.30 23.28 -18.15
C GLY A 227 -7.69 22.41 -17.06
N ARG A 228 -6.59 22.85 -16.52
CA ARG A 228 -5.80 22.34 -15.39
C ARG A 228 -6.32 21.00 -14.79
N SER A 229 -5.62 19.92 -15.13
CA SER A 229 -5.75 18.66 -14.38
C SER A 229 -5.50 18.92 -12.88
N GLY A 230 -6.49 18.64 -12.06
CA GLY A 230 -6.35 18.68 -10.61
C GLY A 230 -5.14 17.82 -10.19
N ARG A 231 -4.33 18.35 -9.27
CA ARG A 231 -3.32 17.59 -8.54
C ARG A 231 -4.05 16.50 -7.75
N GLY A 232 -3.80 15.25 -8.07
CA GLY A 232 -4.29 14.14 -7.28
C GLY A 232 -4.88 13.03 -8.15
N GLY A 233 -4.05 12.12 -8.60
CA GLY A 233 -4.44 10.90 -9.28
C GLY A 233 -3.44 10.51 -10.38
N ARG A 234 -2.87 9.32 -10.30
CA ARG A 234 -1.94 8.73 -11.29
C ARG A 234 -2.55 8.54 -12.71
N GLY A 235 -3.64 9.24 -13.04
CA GLY A 235 -4.31 9.24 -14.36
C GLY A 235 -4.10 10.53 -15.16
N GLY A 236 -3.00 11.28 -14.96
CA GLY A 236 -2.70 12.51 -15.66
C GLY A 236 -2.38 12.30 -17.15
N ARG A 237 -2.60 13.35 -17.97
CA ARG A 237 -2.15 13.42 -19.35
C ARG A 237 -0.66 13.05 -19.41
N GLY A 238 -0.32 11.99 -20.15
CA GLY A 238 1.06 11.70 -20.49
C GLY A 238 1.72 12.93 -21.17
N ARG A 239 3.03 13.01 -21.14
CA ARG A 239 3.86 14.09 -21.73
C ARG A 239 3.63 14.36 -23.22
N GLY A 240 2.62 13.82 -23.86
CA GLY A 240 2.25 14.05 -25.25
C GLY A 240 0.83 14.56 -25.45
N GLY A 241 0.12 14.98 -24.39
CA GLY A 241 -1.24 15.52 -24.50
C GLY A 241 -2.34 14.47 -24.75
N VAL A 242 -2.03 13.17 -24.71
CA VAL A 242 -3.00 12.07 -24.90
C VAL A 242 -3.86 11.92 -23.65
N ASP A 243 -5.17 11.92 -23.83
CA ASP A 243 -6.14 11.62 -22.79
C ASP A 243 -6.38 10.11 -22.74
N TYR A 244 -5.57 9.41 -21.93
CA TYR A 244 -5.62 7.95 -21.85
C TYR A 244 -6.95 7.38 -21.33
N ALA A 245 -7.65 8.11 -20.46
CA ALA A 245 -8.94 7.67 -19.94
C ALA A 245 -10.04 7.72 -21.03
N TYR A 246 -10.02 8.76 -21.88
CA TYR A 246 -10.90 8.83 -23.03
C TYR A 246 -10.49 7.87 -24.14
N LYS A 247 -9.18 7.67 -24.34
CA LYS A 247 -8.67 6.67 -25.29
C LYS A 247 -9.09 5.25 -24.89
N LEU A 248 -9.05 4.90 -23.60
CA LEU A 248 -9.56 3.61 -23.14
C LEU A 248 -11.04 3.44 -23.51
N TYR A 249 -11.87 4.45 -23.28
CA TYR A 249 -13.27 4.43 -23.68
C TYR A 249 -13.43 4.18 -25.19
N GLN A 250 -12.66 4.88 -26.02
CA GLN A 250 -12.71 4.70 -27.48
C GLN A 250 -12.29 3.28 -27.92
N ASP A 251 -11.24 2.73 -27.32
CA ASP A 251 -10.78 1.37 -27.63
C ASP A 251 -11.75 0.31 -27.08
N TRP A 252 -12.38 0.58 -25.93
CA TRP A 252 -13.36 -0.28 -25.27
C TRP A 252 -14.64 -0.43 -26.09
N THR A 253 -15.12 0.67 -26.65
CA THR A 253 -16.39 0.72 -27.40
C THR A 253 -16.23 0.45 -28.90
N SER A 254 -15.01 0.33 -29.42
CA SER A 254 -14.76 0.12 -30.85
C SER A 254 -14.53 -1.34 -31.23
N GLY A 255 -14.62 -2.28 -30.29
CA GLY A 255 -14.31 -3.70 -30.52
C GLY A 255 -12.81 -4.01 -30.66
N ARG A 256 -11.91 -3.04 -30.35
CA ARG A 256 -10.45 -3.26 -30.35
C ARG A 256 -9.97 -4.09 -29.18
N LEU A 257 -10.69 -4.03 -28.07
CA LEU A 257 -10.40 -4.78 -26.86
C LEU A 257 -11.41 -5.91 -26.69
N PRO A 258 -11.00 -7.04 -26.11
CA PRO A 258 -11.91 -8.15 -25.89
C PRO A 258 -13.00 -7.76 -24.90
N HIS A 259 -14.22 -8.27 -25.09
CA HIS A 259 -15.30 -8.09 -24.11
C HIS A 259 -14.98 -8.90 -22.86
N MET A 260 -14.67 -8.24 -21.76
CA MET A 260 -14.38 -8.84 -20.45
C MET A 260 -14.76 -7.89 -19.32
N LEU A 261 -14.91 -8.41 -18.15
CA LEU A 261 -15.03 -7.60 -16.93
C LEU A 261 -13.64 -7.20 -16.45
N ILE A 262 -13.49 -5.96 -16.01
CA ILE A 262 -12.31 -5.57 -15.21
C ILE A 262 -12.79 -5.26 -13.81
N VAL A 263 -12.22 -5.94 -12.82
CA VAL A 263 -12.61 -5.84 -11.41
C VAL A 263 -11.46 -5.26 -10.62
N PHE A 264 -11.60 -4.04 -10.12
CA PHE A 264 -10.65 -3.39 -9.22
C PHE A 264 -11.05 -3.72 -7.79
N THR A 265 -10.21 -4.48 -7.12
CA THR A 265 -10.46 -4.96 -5.75
C THR A 265 -10.33 -3.81 -4.75
N GLN A 266 -11.28 -3.71 -3.80
CA GLN A 266 -11.27 -2.77 -2.69
C GLN A 266 -11.37 -3.54 -1.38
N ASP A 267 -10.27 -3.61 -0.65
CA ASP A 267 -10.11 -4.43 0.54
C ASP A 267 -9.31 -3.72 1.64
N ALA A 268 -9.54 -2.40 1.78
CA ALA A 268 -9.00 -1.62 2.88
C ALA A 268 -9.35 -2.26 4.24
N ASN A 269 -8.42 -2.21 5.16
CA ASN A 269 -8.51 -2.83 6.46
C ASN A 269 -8.05 -1.86 7.57
N PRO A 270 -8.19 -2.19 8.87
CA PRO A 270 -7.81 -1.28 9.94
C PRO A 270 -6.33 -0.87 10.00
N PHE A 271 -5.45 -1.54 9.24
CA PHE A 271 -4.03 -1.19 9.19
C PHE A 271 -3.64 -0.41 7.93
N TYR A 272 -4.35 -0.62 6.79
CA TYR A 272 -3.92 -0.06 5.51
C TYR A 272 -5.03 0.01 4.46
N ASP A 273 -4.71 0.61 3.32
CA ASP A 273 -5.62 0.79 2.20
C ASP A 273 -5.90 -0.49 1.40
N ASP A 274 -5.12 -1.54 1.60
CA ASP A 274 -5.32 -2.88 1.05
C ASP A 274 -4.83 -3.98 2.01
N SER A 275 -5.16 -5.25 1.73
CA SER A 275 -4.90 -6.40 2.59
C SER A 275 -3.75 -7.29 2.14
N TYR A 276 -3.03 -6.93 1.09
CA TYR A 276 -2.09 -7.81 0.39
C TYR A 276 -2.73 -9.11 -0.17
N ALA A 277 -4.06 -9.20 -0.14
CA ALA A 277 -4.87 -10.30 -0.68
C ALA A 277 -4.51 -11.71 -0.12
N VAL A 278 -4.02 -11.81 1.10
CA VAL A 278 -3.64 -13.07 1.76
C VAL A 278 -4.36 -13.26 3.09
N ASN A 279 -4.33 -14.49 3.60
CA ASN A 279 -4.75 -14.75 4.97
C ASN A 279 -3.63 -14.35 5.93
N SER A 280 -3.93 -13.52 6.92
CA SER A 280 -2.99 -12.99 7.89
C SER A 280 -3.46 -13.20 9.33
N ALA A 281 -2.53 -13.48 10.22
CA ALA A 281 -2.81 -13.62 11.65
C ALA A 281 -3.29 -12.32 12.29
N ASN A 282 -2.84 -11.16 11.83
CA ASN A 282 -3.22 -9.87 12.38
C ASN A 282 -4.33 -9.16 11.61
N VAL A 283 -4.37 -9.33 10.27
CA VAL A 283 -5.29 -8.60 9.39
C VAL A 283 -6.56 -9.41 9.10
N GLY A 284 -6.47 -10.72 9.13
CA GLY A 284 -7.60 -11.63 8.91
C GLY A 284 -7.54 -12.39 7.58
N PRO A 285 -8.54 -13.24 7.28
CA PRO A 285 -8.53 -14.17 6.15
C PRO A 285 -8.93 -13.46 4.83
N TYR A 286 -8.20 -12.43 4.41
CA TYR A 286 -8.56 -11.67 3.21
C TYR A 286 -8.42 -12.48 1.91
N GLY A 287 -7.40 -13.34 1.79
CA GLY A 287 -7.27 -14.19 0.60
C GLY A 287 -8.49 -15.08 0.38
N ASP A 288 -8.97 -15.71 1.44
CA ASP A 288 -10.20 -16.51 1.41
C ASP A 288 -11.44 -15.65 1.19
N ALA A 289 -11.53 -14.50 1.85
CA ALA A 289 -12.68 -13.61 1.70
C ALA A 289 -12.81 -13.06 0.26
N LEU A 290 -11.68 -12.77 -0.41
CA LEU A 290 -11.68 -12.37 -1.81
C LEU A 290 -12.11 -13.52 -2.73
N THR A 291 -11.50 -14.71 -2.58
CA THR A 291 -11.72 -15.83 -3.50
C THR A 291 -13.03 -16.59 -3.25
N GLN A 292 -13.54 -16.58 -2.01
CA GLN A 292 -14.77 -17.34 -1.64
C GLN A 292 -16.01 -16.45 -1.49
N GLU A 293 -15.85 -15.14 -1.27
CA GLU A 293 -17.00 -14.23 -1.07
C GLU A 293 -17.08 -13.16 -2.17
N LEU A 294 -16.08 -12.27 -2.30
CA LEU A 294 -16.17 -11.11 -3.21
C LEU A 294 -16.17 -11.52 -4.68
N TYR A 295 -15.18 -12.28 -5.13
CA TYR A 295 -15.05 -12.62 -6.56
C TYR A 295 -16.21 -13.44 -7.08
N PRO A 296 -16.67 -14.50 -6.37
CA PRO A 296 -17.89 -15.23 -6.78
C PRO A 296 -19.15 -14.35 -6.79
N TYR A 297 -19.26 -13.40 -5.85
CA TYR A 297 -20.37 -12.45 -5.83
C TYR A 297 -20.36 -11.55 -7.08
N VAL A 298 -19.20 -10.96 -7.40
CA VAL A 298 -19.04 -10.10 -8.60
C VAL A 298 -19.35 -10.88 -9.88
N GLU A 299 -18.80 -12.08 -10.03
CA GLU A 299 -19.05 -12.91 -11.20
C GLU A 299 -20.53 -13.26 -11.35
N LYS A 300 -21.19 -13.62 -10.26
CA LYS A 300 -22.64 -13.88 -10.28
C LYS A 300 -23.46 -12.64 -10.64
N GLN A 301 -23.09 -11.48 -10.10
CA GLN A 301 -23.80 -10.23 -10.30
C GLN A 301 -23.63 -9.69 -11.73
N PHE A 302 -22.43 -9.85 -12.31
CA PHE A 302 -22.07 -9.28 -13.60
C PHE A 302 -21.79 -10.33 -14.67
N ARG A 303 -22.33 -11.54 -14.51
CA ARG A 303 -22.25 -12.59 -15.52
C ARG A 303 -20.80 -12.96 -15.88
N GLY A 304 -19.92 -13.08 -14.90
CA GLY A 304 -18.62 -13.70 -15.08
C GLY A 304 -18.77 -15.19 -15.42
N ILE A 305 -17.87 -15.74 -16.22
CA ILE A 305 -17.87 -17.18 -16.61
C ILE A 305 -17.73 -18.10 -15.38
N GLY A 306 -17.09 -17.63 -14.32
CA GLY A 306 -17.00 -18.37 -13.06
C GLY A 306 -16.07 -19.60 -13.10
N GLN A 307 -15.21 -19.70 -14.11
CA GLN A 307 -14.31 -20.84 -14.31
C GLN A 307 -12.85 -20.40 -14.27
N PRO A 308 -11.92 -21.21 -13.73
CA PRO A 308 -10.52 -20.84 -13.61
C PRO A 308 -9.87 -20.35 -14.91
N TRP A 309 -10.15 -21.01 -16.04
CA TRP A 309 -9.57 -20.67 -17.33
C TRP A 309 -9.87 -19.22 -17.77
N ALA A 310 -10.98 -18.66 -17.30
CA ALA A 310 -11.50 -17.34 -17.67
C ALA A 310 -11.14 -16.26 -16.63
N ARG A 311 -10.25 -16.53 -15.66
CA ARG A 311 -9.81 -15.59 -14.62
C ARG A 311 -8.33 -15.32 -14.75
N VAL A 312 -7.96 -14.06 -14.88
CA VAL A 312 -6.56 -13.61 -14.79
C VAL A 312 -6.43 -12.49 -13.77
N VAL A 313 -5.22 -12.34 -13.25
CA VAL A 313 -4.92 -11.32 -12.25
C VAL A 313 -3.74 -10.47 -12.69
N TYR A 314 -3.76 -9.19 -12.33
CA TYR A 314 -2.82 -8.18 -12.77
C TYR A 314 -2.63 -7.12 -11.68
N GLY A 315 -1.41 -6.59 -11.56
CA GLY A 315 -1.13 -5.46 -10.69
C GLY A 315 0.31 -5.02 -10.72
N GLY A 316 0.57 -3.83 -10.18
CA GLY A 316 1.90 -3.26 -10.06
C GLY A 316 2.21 -2.80 -8.64
N SER A 317 3.49 -2.80 -8.24
CA SER A 317 3.94 -2.45 -6.89
C SER A 317 3.31 -3.40 -5.86
N THR A 318 2.65 -2.88 -4.82
CA THR A 318 1.77 -3.66 -3.93
C THR A 318 0.85 -4.60 -4.70
N GLY A 319 0.20 -4.10 -5.75
CA GLY A 319 -0.64 -4.92 -6.63
C GLY A 319 0.10 -6.02 -7.37
N GLY A 320 1.39 -5.83 -7.66
CA GLY A 320 2.26 -6.86 -8.25
C GLY A 320 2.49 -8.02 -7.28
N TRP A 321 2.83 -7.72 -6.03
CA TRP A 321 2.98 -8.73 -4.99
C TRP A 321 1.66 -9.49 -4.75
N ARG A 322 0.54 -8.77 -4.60
CA ARG A 322 -0.80 -9.34 -4.45
C ARG A 322 -1.17 -10.27 -5.61
N THR A 323 -0.84 -9.87 -6.84
CA THR A 323 -1.04 -10.65 -8.06
C THR A 323 -0.30 -11.97 -8.02
N LEU A 324 0.98 -11.95 -7.64
CA LEU A 324 1.77 -13.16 -7.49
C LEU A 324 1.26 -14.04 -6.34
N ALA A 325 0.95 -13.44 -5.20
CA ALA A 325 0.43 -14.15 -4.04
C ALA A 325 -0.88 -14.89 -4.34
N LEU A 326 -1.83 -14.22 -5.00
CA LEU A 326 -3.08 -14.85 -5.44
C LEU A 326 -2.84 -16.02 -6.39
N GLN A 327 -1.90 -15.90 -7.34
CA GLN A 327 -1.60 -17.00 -8.26
C GLN A 327 -0.88 -18.17 -7.57
N VAL A 328 0.02 -17.89 -6.64
CA VAL A 328 0.82 -18.91 -5.93
C VAL A 328 -0.01 -19.64 -4.86
N LEU A 329 -0.78 -18.88 -4.06
CA LEU A 329 -1.55 -19.44 -2.95
C LEU A 329 -2.91 -20.00 -3.37
N TYR A 330 -3.48 -19.49 -4.48
CA TYR A 330 -4.73 -19.99 -5.08
C TYR A 330 -4.52 -20.44 -6.54
N PRO A 331 -3.60 -21.38 -6.81
CA PRO A 331 -3.13 -21.68 -8.16
C PRO A 331 -4.18 -22.32 -9.07
N ASP A 332 -5.24 -22.90 -8.48
CA ASP A 332 -6.36 -23.49 -9.19
C ASP A 332 -7.50 -22.49 -9.45
N PHE A 333 -7.42 -21.26 -8.90
CA PHE A 333 -8.44 -20.23 -9.07
C PHE A 333 -8.17 -19.33 -10.29
N PHE A 334 -6.88 -19.01 -10.55
CA PHE A 334 -6.47 -18.11 -11.63
C PHE A 334 -5.70 -18.83 -12.74
N ASN A 335 -5.81 -18.31 -13.96
CA ASN A 335 -5.16 -18.83 -15.17
C ASN A 335 -3.90 -18.07 -15.58
N GLY A 336 -3.50 -17.05 -14.85
CA GLY A 336 -2.28 -16.31 -15.13
C GLY A 336 -2.20 -15.01 -14.34
N ALA A 337 -0.96 -14.64 -14.02
CA ALA A 337 -0.59 -13.48 -13.24
C ALA A 337 0.37 -12.59 -14.02
N TRP A 338 -0.01 -11.32 -14.24
CA TRP A 338 0.84 -10.29 -14.83
C TRP A 338 1.35 -9.38 -13.72
N VAL A 339 2.58 -9.62 -13.32
CA VAL A 339 3.22 -9.08 -12.12
C VAL A 339 4.14 -7.93 -12.53
N PHE A 340 3.77 -6.70 -12.21
CA PHE A 340 4.57 -5.51 -12.54
C PHE A 340 5.25 -4.95 -11.31
N CYS A 341 6.57 -4.67 -11.43
CA CYS A 341 7.35 -4.02 -10.37
C CYS A 341 6.92 -4.42 -8.94
N PRO A 342 6.81 -5.73 -8.62
CA PRO A 342 6.20 -6.17 -7.36
C PRO A 342 7.00 -5.68 -6.16
N ASP A 343 6.32 -5.44 -5.04
CA ASP A 343 6.96 -5.33 -3.73
C ASP A 343 7.82 -6.58 -3.46
N PRO A 344 8.72 -6.58 -2.46
CA PRO A 344 9.68 -7.67 -2.30
C PRO A 344 9.01 -9.05 -2.23
N ILE A 345 9.20 -9.86 -3.26
CA ILE A 345 8.69 -11.25 -3.37
C ILE A 345 9.66 -12.28 -2.80
N ASP A 346 10.88 -11.85 -2.48
CA ASP A 346 11.94 -12.54 -1.76
C ASP A 346 12.43 -11.62 -0.63
N PHE A 347 12.22 -11.97 0.61
CA PHE A 347 12.65 -11.17 1.75
C PHE A 347 14.15 -11.27 2.04
N GLY A 348 14.89 -12.12 1.34
CA GLY A 348 16.36 -12.05 1.25
C GLY A 348 16.84 -10.87 0.40
N ALA A 349 15.93 -10.26 -0.37
CA ALA A 349 16.13 -9.05 -1.16
C ALA A 349 15.04 -8.00 -0.85
N TYR A 350 14.79 -7.74 0.44
CA TYR A 350 13.85 -6.75 0.96
C TYR A 350 14.41 -5.34 0.74
N ALA A 351 14.10 -4.74 -0.42
CA ALA A 351 14.85 -3.61 -0.95
C ALA A 351 16.37 -3.91 -0.92
N MET A 352 17.13 -3.18 -0.10
CA MET A 352 18.58 -3.39 0.06
C MET A 352 18.95 -4.25 1.29
N VAL A 353 17.97 -4.68 2.08
CA VAL A 353 18.15 -5.49 3.30
C VAL A 353 17.97 -6.97 3.00
N ASN A 354 18.75 -7.83 3.61
CA ASN A 354 18.49 -9.27 3.69
C ASN A 354 17.95 -9.60 5.09
N LEU A 355 16.62 -9.77 5.22
CA LEU A 355 15.98 -9.99 6.52
C LEU A 355 16.44 -11.28 7.23
N TYR A 356 17.06 -12.21 6.50
CA TYR A 356 17.53 -13.50 7.04
C TYR A 356 18.99 -13.46 7.54
N LYS A 357 19.79 -12.50 7.04
CA LYS A 357 21.24 -12.47 7.27
C LYS A 357 21.72 -11.19 7.95
N ASP A 358 21.03 -10.07 7.73
CA ASP A 358 21.43 -8.79 8.28
C ASP A 358 20.91 -8.65 9.71
N ASP A 359 21.73 -8.12 10.62
CA ASP A 359 21.29 -7.86 12.00
C ASP A 359 20.53 -6.53 12.14
N ASN A 360 20.67 -5.64 11.16
CA ASN A 360 20.12 -4.28 11.23
C ASN A 360 19.68 -3.79 9.85
N ALA A 361 18.49 -3.22 9.80
CA ALA A 361 17.88 -2.70 8.57
C ALA A 361 18.29 -1.25 8.24
N PHE A 362 18.81 -0.48 9.21
CA PHE A 362 19.18 0.92 8.99
C PHE A 362 20.62 1.09 8.54
N TYR A 363 21.52 0.19 9.01
CA TYR A 363 22.96 0.35 8.80
C TYR A 363 23.63 -0.96 8.41
N ALA A 364 24.33 -0.94 7.28
CA ALA A 364 25.23 -2.00 6.92
C ALA A 364 26.49 -1.95 7.80
N ARG A 365 27.03 -3.14 8.14
CA ARG A 365 28.32 -3.23 8.83
C ARG A 365 29.45 -2.84 7.88
N SER A 366 30.33 -1.97 8.35
CA SER A 366 31.56 -1.59 7.70
C SER A 366 32.67 -1.56 8.76
N GLU A 367 33.91 -1.87 8.36
CA GLU A 367 35.07 -1.84 9.26
C GLU A 367 35.30 -0.48 9.91
N PHE A 368 34.92 0.61 9.23
CA PHE A 368 35.33 1.96 9.62
C PHE A 368 34.16 2.87 9.98
N LYS A 369 32.94 2.57 9.53
CA LYS A 369 31.77 3.41 9.78
C LYS A 369 30.46 2.63 9.59
N ARG A 370 29.39 3.13 10.20
CA ARG A 370 28.03 2.75 9.81
C ARG A 370 27.73 3.37 8.45
N VAL A 371 27.17 2.57 7.55
CA VAL A 371 26.71 3.02 6.23
C VAL A 371 25.21 2.87 6.22
N ALA A 372 24.49 3.96 6.03
CA ALA A 372 23.03 3.92 5.91
C ALA A 372 22.61 3.01 4.75
N ILE A 373 21.54 2.24 4.96
CA ILE A 373 20.98 1.37 3.94
C ILE A 373 19.95 2.17 3.15
N PRO A 374 20.12 2.30 1.81
CA PRO A 374 19.18 3.04 0.98
C PRO A 374 17.80 2.38 0.96
N MET A 375 16.75 3.22 1.00
CA MET A 375 15.37 2.82 0.74
C MET A 375 14.95 3.18 -0.68
N ALA A 376 15.30 4.39 -1.15
CA ALA A 376 14.90 4.85 -2.46
C ALA A 376 16.02 5.55 -3.22
N ARG A 377 15.96 5.44 -4.54
CA ARG A 377 16.81 6.15 -5.50
C ARG A 377 15.98 6.82 -6.59
N ASP A 378 16.51 7.88 -7.18
CA ASP A 378 15.94 8.47 -8.39
C ASP A 378 16.41 7.73 -9.66
N GLY A 379 15.91 8.14 -10.83
CA GLY A 379 16.26 7.54 -12.12
C GLY A 379 17.74 7.73 -12.54
N SER A 380 18.52 8.55 -11.82
CA SER A 380 19.97 8.71 -12.00
C SER A 380 20.78 7.78 -11.07
N GLY A 381 20.11 7.08 -10.16
CA GLY A 381 20.72 6.25 -9.12
C GLY A 381 21.11 7.02 -7.85
N THR A 382 20.75 8.31 -7.76
CA THR A 382 20.99 9.10 -6.53
C THR A 382 20.05 8.66 -5.43
N ILE A 383 20.58 8.34 -4.24
CA ILE A 383 19.78 7.97 -3.07
C ILE A 383 18.96 9.17 -2.60
N THR A 384 17.67 8.97 -2.45
CA THR A 384 16.69 10.00 -2.06
C THR A 384 16.15 9.82 -0.66
N SER A 385 16.19 8.61 -0.11
CA SER A 385 15.88 8.31 1.30
C SER A 385 16.55 7.02 1.75
N ASP A 386 16.77 6.90 3.06
CA ASP A 386 17.30 5.72 3.71
C ASP A 386 16.18 4.94 4.45
N MET A 387 16.45 3.68 4.81
CA MET A 387 15.49 2.83 5.53
C MET A 387 15.07 3.42 6.88
N ASP A 388 16.00 4.07 7.61
CA ASP A 388 15.71 4.77 8.87
C ASP A 388 14.69 5.90 8.67
N ASP A 389 14.84 6.69 7.61
CA ASP A 389 13.94 7.80 7.31
C ASP A 389 12.50 7.31 7.08
N ALA A 390 12.32 6.27 6.26
CA ALA A 390 11.00 5.72 5.92
C ALA A 390 10.30 5.12 7.15
N ILE A 391 10.99 4.24 7.89
CA ILE A 391 10.43 3.59 9.08
C ILE A 391 10.14 4.60 10.19
N ARG A 392 10.98 5.63 10.34
CA ARG A 392 10.74 6.70 11.32
C ARG A 392 9.56 7.58 10.96
N PHE A 393 9.34 7.87 9.68
CA PHE A 393 8.13 8.57 9.23
C PHE A 393 6.87 7.82 9.68
N GLU A 394 6.82 6.52 9.45
CA GLU A 394 5.70 5.68 9.86
C GLU A 394 5.51 5.65 11.37
N LEU A 395 6.62 5.51 12.15
CA LEU A 395 6.55 5.52 13.61
C LEU A 395 5.97 6.82 14.19
N VAL A 396 6.18 7.95 13.51
CA VAL A 396 5.60 9.24 13.92
C VAL A 396 4.11 9.35 13.58
N LEU A 397 3.65 8.68 12.51
CA LEU A 397 2.24 8.62 12.12
C LEU A 397 1.42 7.63 12.94
N GLY A 398 2.05 6.59 13.49
CA GLY A 398 1.37 5.62 14.34
C GLY A 398 2.33 4.61 14.94
N THR A 399 2.12 4.21 16.19
CA THR A 399 2.86 3.12 16.80
C THR A 399 2.17 1.78 16.57
N LYS A 400 2.88 0.65 16.78
CA LYS A 400 2.31 -0.71 16.74
C LYS A 400 1.70 -1.12 15.38
N GLY A 401 2.30 -0.64 14.29
CA GLY A 401 1.82 -0.95 12.94
C GLY A 401 0.58 -0.16 12.51
N ARG A 402 0.33 1.03 13.08
CA ARG A 402 -0.90 1.81 12.87
C ARG A 402 -0.72 3.10 12.08
N SER A 403 0.41 3.25 11.40
CA SER A 403 0.69 4.43 10.57
C SER A 403 -0.21 4.53 9.33
N ALA A 404 -0.75 3.40 8.87
CA ALA A 404 -1.38 3.23 7.56
C ALA A 404 -0.40 3.48 6.39
N GLU A 405 0.85 3.08 6.56
CA GLU A 405 1.92 3.21 5.57
C GLU A 405 2.57 1.84 5.28
N GLN A 406 3.50 1.78 4.35
CA GLN A 406 3.98 0.58 3.66
C GLN A 406 4.68 -0.45 4.56
N PHE A 407 5.61 0.00 5.43
CA PHE A 407 6.35 -0.94 6.31
C PHE A 407 5.45 -1.50 7.40
N ASP A 408 4.57 -0.68 7.94
CA ASP A 408 3.62 -1.10 8.96
C ASP A 408 2.61 -2.12 8.43
N ILE A 409 2.11 -1.97 7.17
CA ILE A 409 1.24 -3.00 6.62
C ILE A 409 1.98 -4.30 6.34
N TRP A 410 3.23 -4.26 5.89
CA TRP A 410 4.02 -5.48 5.72
C TRP A 410 4.18 -6.20 7.07
N GLN A 411 4.50 -5.46 8.14
CA GLN A 411 4.54 -6.04 9.48
C GLN A 411 3.17 -6.59 9.91
N ALA A 412 2.08 -5.88 9.64
CA ALA A 412 0.75 -6.33 10.01
C ALA A 412 0.35 -7.60 9.26
N VAL A 413 0.60 -7.66 7.95
CA VAL A 413 0.21 -8.83 7.13
C VAL A 413 1.09 -10.03 7.41
N TYR A 414 2.41 -9.86 7.46
CA TYR A 414 3.34 -10.97 7.41
C TYR A 414 3.79 -11.47 8.79
N SER A 415 3.64 -10.67 9.86
CA SER A 415 4.11 -11.06 11.19
C SER A 415 3.14 -11.95 11.95
N PRO A 416 3.63 -12.78 12.88
CA PRO A 416 2.77 -13.39 13.89
C PRO A 416 2.19 -12.33 14.82
N VAL A 417 1.16 -12.69 15.56
CA VAL A 417 0.56 -11.84 16.59
C VAL A 417 1.54 -11.67 17.74
N GLY A 418 1.82 -10.45 18.13
CA GLY A 418 2.60 -10.12 19.31
C GLY A 418 1.82 -10.31 20.62
N PRO A 419 2.49 -10.30 21.76
CA PRO A 419 1.88 -10.59 23.06
C PRO A 419 0.83 -9.56 23.51
N ASP A 420 0.83 -8.37 22.91
CA ASP A 420 -0.15 -7.31 23.16
C ASP A 420 -1.29 -7.27 22.10
N GLY A 421 -1.35 -8.27 21.23
CA GLY A 421 -2.36 -8.41 20.19
C GLY A 421 -2.06 -7.62 18.90
N TYR A 422 -1.00 -6.81 18.87
CA TYR A 422 -0.53 -6.11 17.66
C TYR A 422 0.51 -6.96 16.91
N PRO A 423 0.88 -6.62 15.69
CA PRO A 423 1.90 -7.35 14.94
C PRO A 423 3.24 -7.40 15.67
N ALA A 424 3.87 -8.57 15.70
CA ALA A 424 5.24 -8.67 16.17
C ALA A 424 6.17 -7.93 15.20
N LEU A 425 7.05 -7.08 15.74
CA LEU A 425 7.94 -6.26 14.91
C LEU A 425 9.07 -7.11 14.34
N ILE A 426 9.24 -7.11 13.03
CA ILE A 426 10.41 -7.70 12.37
C ILE A 426 11.61 -6.76 12.43
N ILE A 427 11.37 -5.45 12.37
CA ILE A 427 12.38 -4.41 12.50
C ILE A 427 11.99 -3.51 13.67
N ASP A 428 12.87 -3.36 14.66
CA ASP A 428 12.66 -2.36 15.70
C ASP A 428 12.73 -0.96 15.08
N PRO A 429 11.66 -0.16 15.12
CA PRO A 429 11.57 1.10 14.37
C PRO A 429 12.44 2.23 14.95
N ARG A 430 13.11 2.01 16.09
CA ARG A 430 14.03 3.00 16.71
C ARG A 430 15.49 2.65 16.50
N THR A 431 15.79 1.37 16.37
CA THR A 431 17.19 0.87 16.33
C THR A 431 17.55 0.20 15.02
N GLY A 432 16.57 -0.18 14.22
CA GLY A 432 16.75 -0.97 13.00
C GLY A 432 17.07 -2.43 13.24
N ALA A 433 17.12 -2.90 14.50
CA ALA A 433 17.44 -4.29 14.82
C ALA A 433 16.39 -5.25 14.23
N ILE A 434 16.87 -6.33 13.58
CA ILE A 434 16.02 -7.33 12.93
C ILE A 434 15.76 -8.49 13.90
N ASP A 435 14.49 -8.86 14.07
CA ASP A 435 14.09 -10.08 14.77
C ASP A 435 14.07 -11.28 13.80
N HIS A 436 15.11 -12.10 13.85
CA HIS A 436 15.24 -13.27 12.96
C HIS A 436 14.20 -14.35 13.20
N LYS A 437 13.51 -14.38 14.35
CA LYS A 437 12.41 -15.33 14.58
C LYS A 437 11.17 -14.88 13.82
N VAL A 438 10.91 -13.58 13.82
CA VAL A 438 9.82 -13.00 13.01
C VAL A 438 10.17 -13.13 11.52
N ALA A 439 11.44 -12.90 11.13
CA ALA A 439 11.90 -13.08 9.76
C ALA A 439 11.71 -14.52 9.25
N GLU A 440 11.98 -15.54 10.08
CA GLU A 440 11.73 -16.93 9.69
C GLU A 440 10.23 -17.23 9.53
N TYR A 441 9.37 -16.63 10.37
CA TYR A 441 7.91 -16.72 10.19
C TYR A 441 7.47 -16.10 8.86
N TRP A 442 8.00 -14.91 8.49
CA TRP A 442 7.72 -14.28 7.21
C TRP A 442 8.13 -15.17 6.04
N LYS A 443 9.33 -15.75 6.11
CA LYS A 443 9.88 -16.65 5.09
C LYS A 443 8.97 -17.84 4.83
N GLU A 444 8.60 -18.55 5.89
CA GLU A 444 7.79 -19.77 5.78
C GLU A 444 6.37 -19.53 5.27
N HIS A 445 5.80 -18.33 5.49
CA HIS A 445 4.38 -18.08 5.23
C HIS A 445 4.13 -17.11 4.08
N TYR A 446 5.06 -16.18 3.78
CA TYR A 446 4.79 -15.06 2.87
C TYR A 446 5.91 -14.75 1.88
N ASP A 447 7.11 -15.30 2.01
CA ASP A 447 8.15 -15.18 0.99
C ASP A 447 7.75 -16.04 -0.21
N LEU A 448 7.28 -15.37 -1.27
CA LEU A 448 6.70 -16.06 -2.43
C LEU A 448 7.74 -16.83 -3.23
N ASP A 449 8.98 -16.35 -3.28
CA ASP A 449 10.08 -17.03 -3.92
C ASP A 449 10.43 -18.31 -3.15
N TYR A 450 10.58 -18.22 -1.82
CA TYR A 450 10.85 -19.38 -0.97
C TYR A 450 9.70 -20.40 -1.02
N ILE A 451 8.44 -19.97 -0.96
CA ILE A 451 7.27 -20.85 -1.05
C ILE A 451 7.27 -21.61 -2.38
N MET A 452 7.55 -20.92 -3.50
CA MET A 452 7.65 -21.57 -4.79
C MET A 452 8.80 -22.59 -4.81
N GLN A 453 9.99 -22.24 -4.30
CA GLN A 453 11.12 -23.15 -4.21
C GLN A 453 10.82 -24.38 -3.36
N ARG A 454 10.30 -24.18 -2.16
CA ARG A 454 9.95 -25.25 -1.21
C ARG A 454 8.93 -26.21 -1.77
N ASP A 455 7.88 -25.69 -2.40
CA ASP A 455 6.70 -26.45 -2.79
C ASP A 455 6.64 -26.74 -4.31
N TRP A 456 7.71 -26.48 -5.07
CA TRP A 456 7.72 -26.54 -6.53
C TRP A 456 7.22 -27.86 -7.09
N LYS A 457 7.49 -28.95 -6.43
CA LYS A 457 7.02 -30.28 -6.85
C LYS A 457 5.50 -30.36 -7.02
N THR A 458 4.76 -29.63 -6.21
CA THR A 458 3.29 -29.60 -6.19
C THR A 458 2.71 -28.35 -6.84
N LEU A 459 3.39 -27.21 -6.70
CA LEU A 459 2.98 -25.92 -7.28
C LEU A 459 3.35 -25.80 -8.76
N GLY A 460 4.54 -26.26 -9.14
CA GLY A 460 5.07 -26.12 -10.50
C GLY A 460 4.10 -26.56 -11.58
N PRO A 461 3.47 -27.77 -11.50
CA PRO A 461 2.47 -28.20 -12.47
C PRO A 461 1.27 -27.26 -12.61
N LYS A 462 0.92 -26.52 -11.56
CA LYS A 462 -0.20 -25.59 -11.52
C LYS A 462 0.16 -24.18 -11.98
N LEU A 463 1.46 -23.84 -11.97
CA LEU A 463 1.98 -22.50 -12.29
C LEU A 463 2.58 -22.39 -13.69
N MET A 464 2.78 -23.51 -14.41
CA MET A 464 3.38 -23.54 -15.75
C MET A 464 2.73 -22.53 -16.70
N GLY A 465 3.56 -21.62 -17.25
CA GLY A 465 3.14 -20.58 -18.17
C GLY A 465 2.13 -19.58 -17.61
N LYS A 466 2.00 -19.46 -16.29
CA LYS A 466 1.09 -18.51 -15.63
C LYS A 466 1.77 -17.27 -15.08
N LEU A 467 3.10 -17.25 -15.02
CA LEU A 467 3.85 -16.21 -14.33
C LEU A 467 4.52 -15.27 -15.33
N HIS A 468 4.14 -14.00 -15.32
CA HIS A 468 4.65 -12.98 -16.24
C HIS A 468 5.13 -11.76 -15.44
N PHE A 469 6.46 -11.53 -15.41
CA PHE A 469 7.09 -10.46 -14.63
C PHE A 469 7.55 -9.34 -15.53
N THR A 470 7.37 -8.10 -15.06
CA THR A 470 7.89 -6.89 -15.71
C THR A 470 8.42 -5.94 -14.65
N VAL A 471 9.69 -5.52 -14.74
CA VAL A 471 10.31 -4.63 -13.75
C VAL A 471 11.35 -3.72 -14.39
N GLY A 472 11.52 -2.49 -13.88
CA GLY A 472 12.59 -1.59 -14.27
C GLY A 472 13.90 -1.98 -13.59
N GLU A 473 15.02 -2.05 -14.35
CA GLU A 473 16.34 -2.37 -13.75
C GLU A 473 16.94 -1.26 -12.87
N ALA A 474 16.36 -0.07 -12.91
CA ALA A 474 16.67 1.00 -11.97
C ALA A 474 15.45 1.30 -11.09
N ASP A 475 14.75 0.25 -10.63
CA ASP A 475 13.57 0.41 -9.78
C ASP A 475 13.88 1.32 -8.60
N THR A 476 12.98 2.27 -8.33
CA THR A 476 13.17 3.29 -7.29
C THR A 476 13.43 2.69 -5.91
N PHE A 477 12.81 1.56 -5.61
CA PHE A 477 12.86 0.88 -4.31
C PHE A 477 13.71 -0.40 -4.34
N PHE A 478 14.55 -0.58 -5.38
CA PHE A 478 15.43 -1.75 -5.58
C PHE A 478 14.68 -3.09 -5.70
N LEU A 479 13.43 -3.07 -6.14
CA LEU A 479 12.56 -4.24 -6.19
C LEU A 479 12.94 -5.23 -7.31
N GLU A 480 13.71 -4.81 -8.31
CA GLU A 480 14.26 -5.67 -9.35
C GLU A 480 15.09 -6.82 -8.77
N ARG A 481 15.69 -6.63 -7.59
CA ARG A 481 16.57 -7.62 -6.95
C ARG A 481 15.82 -8.90 -6.59
N ALA A 482 14.64 -8.79 -5.99
CA ALA A 482 13.79 -9.93 -5.67
C ALA A 482 13.30 -10.65 -6.93
N VAL A 483 13.00 -9.90 -8.01
CA VAL A 483 12.59 -10.47 -9.29
C VAL A 483 13.74 -11.28 -9.93
N HIS A 484 14.99 -10.76 -9.89
CA HIS A 484 16.17 -11.49 -10.38
C HIS A 484 16.42 -12.80 -9.61
N THR A 485 16.22 -12.80 -8.29
CA THR A 485 16.32 -14.03 -7.48
C THR A 485 15.29 -15.05 -7.94
N THR A 486 14.05 -14.63 -8.07
CA THR A 486 12.95 -15.47 -8.52
C THR A 486 13.14 -15.98 -9.95
N GLU A 487 13.64 -15.15 -10.88
CA GLU A 487 14.00 -15.59 -12.22
C GLU A 487 15.06 -16.71 -12.17
N THR A 488 16.11 -16.51 -11.38
CA THR A 488 17.18 -17.50 -11.21
C THR A 488 16.60 -18.86 -10.79
N PHE A 489 15.68 -18.88 -9.85
CA PHE A 489 15.00 -20.11 -9.44
C PHE A 489 14.14 -20.68 -10.57
N LEU A 490 13.21 -19.88 -11.15
CA LEU A 490 12.27 -20.36 -12.14
C LEU A 490 12.98 -20.86 -13.41
N GLU A 491 14.05 -20.21 -13.84
CA GLU A 491 14.87 -20.70 -14.95
C GLU A 491 15.62 -21.99 -14.60
N SER A 492 16.04 -22.18 -13.35
CA SER A 492 16.68 -23.44 -12.92
C SER A 492 15.74 -24.65 -13.08
N THR A 493 14.43 -24.46 -13.08
CA THR A 493 13.44 -25.53 -13.28
C THR A 493 13.48 -26.13 -14.71
N ARG A 494 14.20 -25.49 -15.64
CA ARG A 494 14.48 -26.02 -16.98
C ARG A 494 15.41 -27.23 -16.96
N GLU A 495 16.20 -27.38 -15.91
CA GLU A 495 17.13 -28.46 -15.75
C GLU A 495 16.43 -29.81 -15.50
N ALA A 496 16.98 -30.89 -16.08
CA ALA A 496 16.44 -32.23 -15.87
C ALA A 496 16.45 -32.62 -14.38
N GLY A 497 15.31 -33.07 -13.88
CA GLY A 497 15.15 -33.50 -12.48
C GLY A 497 14.78 -32.40 -11.47
N LYS A 498 14.68 -31.14 -11.90
CA LYS A 498 14.26 -30.01 -11.05
C LYS A 498 12.72 -29.84 -10.98
N GLY A 499 11.95 -30.64 -11.68
CA GLY A 499 10.51 -30.56 -11.75
C GLY A 499 9.99 -30.07 -13.10
N PRO A 500 8.72 -29.70 -13.22
CA PRO A 500 8.20 -29.11 -14.46
C PRO A 500 8.85 -27.75 -14.70
N PHE A 501 9.17 -27.44 -15.95
CA PHE A 501 9.65 -26.11 -16.34
C PHE A 501 8.57 -25.06 -16.11
N ALA A 502 8.93 -23.96 -15.44
CA ALA A 502 7.99 -22.89 -15.08
C ALA A 502 7.33 -22.22 -16.29
N ASP A 503 8.06 -22.11 -17.42
CA ASP A 503 7.64 -21.37 -18.62
C ASP A 503 7.16 -19.95 -18.25
N ALA A 504 7.88 -19.31 -17.33
CA ALA A 504 7.64 -17.94 -16.91
C ALA A 504 8.27 -16.96 -17.91
N THR A 505 7.75 -15.73 -17.95
CA THR A 505 8.31 -14.66 -18.79
C THR A 505 8.79 -13.49 -17.94
N PHE A 506 9.92 -12.89 -18.34
CA PHE A 506 10.52 -11.74 -17.67
C PHE A 506 10.78 -10.64 -18.70
N ASP A 507 10.34 -9.42 -18.39
CA ASP A 507 10.58 -8.22 -19.20
C ASP A 507 11.24 -7.16 -18.30
N TYR A 508 12.51 -6.87 -18.59
CA TYR A 508 13.29 -5.90 -17.85
C TYR A 508 13.40 -4.59 -18.63
N GLY A 509 13.16 -3.47 -17.94
CA GLY A 509 13.36 -2.12 -18.49
C GLY A 509 14.73 -1.57 -18.17
N PRO A 510 15.73 -1.60 -19.08
CA PRO A 510 17.06 -1.07 -18.82
C PRO A 510 17.03 0.39 -18.40
N GLY A 511 17.57 0.71 -17.20
CA GLY A 511 17.58 2.06 -16.63
C GLY A 511 16.21 2.66 -16.33
N ARG A 512 15.14 1.84 -16.27
CA ARG A 512 13.79 2.32 -15.96
C ARG A 512 13.50 2.27 -14.45
N PRO A 513 12.82 3.30 -13.92
CA PRO A 513 12.48 3.36 -12.50
C PRO A 513 11.29 2.48 -12.17
N HIS A 514 10.83 2.60 -10.92
CA HIS A 514 9.66 1.89 -10.40
C HIS A 514 8.43 2.02 -11.29
N CYS A 515 7.67 0.96 -11.38
CA CYS A 515 6.51 0.81 -12.25
C CYS A 515 6.81 1.03 -13.73
N TYR A 516 7.96 0.50 -14.19
CA TYR A 516 8.21 0.29 -15.61
C TYR A 516 7.09 -0.56 -16.21
N THR A 517 6.64 -0.17 -17.39
CA THR A 517 5.41 -0.68 -17.99
C THR A 517 5.63 -1.41 -19.32
N GLY A 518 6.80 -2.05 -19.49
CA GLY A 518 7.04 -2.95 -20.61
C GLY A 518 7.25 -2.27 -21.96
N ASP A 519 7.80 -1.05 -22.02
CA ASP A 519 8.21 -0.42 -23.27
C ASP A 519 9.54 0.33 -23.12
N SER A 520 10.63 -0.40 -23.36
CA SER A 520 11.99 0.15 -23.29
C SER A 520 12.31 1.11 -24.45
N PHE A 521 11.51 1.11 -25.51
CA PHE A 521 11.75 1.96 -26.69
C PHE A 521 10.99 3.28 -26.67
N LEU A 522 9.88 3.36 -25.94
CA LEU A 522 9.16 4.62 -25.75
C LEU A 522 9.75 5.39 -24.56
N PRO A 523 10.20 6.64 -24.77
CA PRO A 523 10.78 7.45 -23.71
C PRO A 523 9.77 7.91 -22.66
N GLN A 524 8.50 7.54 -22.80
CA GLN A 524 7.41 7.92 -21.93
C GLN A 524 6.84 6.69 -21.24
N ALA A 525 6.75 6.74 -19.92
CA ALA A 525 6.05 5.72 -19.16
C ALA A 525 4.60 5.63 -19.66
N VAL A 526 4.21 4.44 -20.05
CA VAL A 526 2.81 4.14 -20.35
C VAL A 526 2.09 4.09 -19.00
N SER A 527 0.91 4.69 -18.88
CA SER A 527 0.14 4.59 -17.64
C SER A 527 -0.25 3.13 -17.37
N SER A 528 -0.45 2.78 -16.11
CA SER A 528 -0.91 1.45 -15.72
C SER A 528 -2.18 1.02 -16.49
N GLY A 529 -3.10 1.93 -16.78
CA GLY A 529 -4.27 1.68 -17.61
C GLY A 529 -3.93 1.35 -19.07
N THR A 530 -2.94 2.01 -19.66
CA THR A 530 -2.49 1.70 -21.03
C THR A 530 -1.78 0.35 -21.10
N LEU A 531 -1.01 0.01 -20.08
CA LEU A 531 -0.37 -1.30 -19.98
C LEU A 531 -1.41 -2.42 -19.90
N GLN A 532 -2.42 -2.24 -19.08
CA GLN A 532 -3.56 -3.16 -18.97
C GLN A 532 -4.21 -3.40 -20.34
N GLN A 533 -4.44 -2.34 -21.12
CA GLN A 533 -4.98 -2.46 -22.49
C GLN A 533 -4.06 -3.28 -23.41
N ARG A 534 -2.75 -3.09 -23.33
CA ARG A 534 -1.78 -3.86 -24.13
C ARG A 534 -1.74 -5.34 -23.74
N MET A 535 -1.87 -5.64 -22.45
CA MET A 535 -1.83 -7.00 -21.93
C MET A 535 -3.14 -7.77 -22.14
N MET A 536 -4.28 -7.08 -22.21
CA MET A 536 -5.58 -7.76 -22.39
C MET A 536 -5.64 -8.72 -23.57
N PRO A 537 -5.13 -8.40 -24.77
CA PRO A 537 -5.06 -9.37 -25.87
C PRO A 537 -4.22 -10.62 -25.55
N VAL A 538 -3.08 -10.44 -24.88
CA VAL A 538 -2.19 -11.54 -24.45
C VAL A 538 -2.86 -12.40 -23.39
N MET A 539 -3.53 -11.78 -22.42
CA MET A 539 -4.33 -12.46 -21.40
C MET A 539 -5.46 -13.28 -22.04
N MET A 540 -6.14 -12.70 -23.03
CA MET A 540 -7.21 -13.36 -23.75
C MET A 540 -6.70 -14.54 -24.60
N GLU A 541 -5.56 -14.40 -25.26
CA GLU A 541 -4.92 -15.49 -26.00
C GLU A 541 -4.65 -16.69 -25.08
N ARG A 542 -4.09 -16.44 -23.89
CA ARG A 542 -3.88 -17.48 -22.89
C ARG A 542 -5.19 -18.13 -22.45
N MET A 543 -6.21 -17.33 -22.12
CA MET A 543 -7.52 -17.85 -21.72
C MET A 543 -8.08 -18.78 -22.80
N LEU A 544 -8.05 -18.37 -24.07
CA LEU A 544 -8.55 -19.17 -25.20
C LEU A 544 -7.73 -20.44 -25.43
N LYS A 545 -6.40 -20.38 -25.26
CA LYS A 545 -5.51 -21.55 -25.39
C LYS A 545 -5.80 -22.62 -24.34
N THR A 546 -6.25 -22.22 -23.16
CA THR A 546 -6.51 -23.13 -22.02
C THR A 546 -7.98 -23.40 -21.78
N ALA A 547 -8.88 -22.80 -22.55
CA ALA A 547 -10.30 -23.01 -22.45
C ALA A 547 -10.65 -24.50 -22.72
N PRO A 548 -11.48 -25.14 -21.88
CA PRO A 548 -11.91 -26.52 -22.11
C PRO A 548 -12.80 -26.62 -23.36
N GLN A 549 -12.90 -27.81 -23.89
CA GLN A 549 -13.85 -28.07 -25.01
C GLN A 549 -15.28 -27.73 -24.55
N GLY A 550 -15.99 -26.94 -25.36
CA GLY A 550 -17.34 -26.46 -25.03
C GLY A 550 -17.40 -25.31 -24.05
N ALA A 551 -16.26 -24.62 -23.81
CA ALA A 551 -16.23 -23.40 -22.99
C ALA A 551 -17.20 -22.34 -23.50
N ASP A 552 -17.79 -21.59 -22.58
CA ASP A 552 -18.70 -20.49 -22.90
C ASP A 552 -17.96 -19.37 -23.66
N MET A 553 -18.38 -19.10 -24.89
CA MET A 553 -17.83 -18.05 -25.75
C MET A 553 -18.88 -17.00 -26.11
N SER A 554 -19.98 -16.91 -25.35
CA SER A 554 -21.11 -15.98 -25.59
C SER A 554 -20.73 -14.51 -25.57
N TRP A 555 -19.57 -14.17 -24.94
CA TRP A 555 -19.00 -12.80 -24.92
C TRP A 555 -18.39 -12.35 -26.27
N ARG A 556 -18.34 -13.23 -27.27
CA ARG A 556 -17.76 -12.95 -28.61
C ARG A 556 -18.85 -12.51 -29.61
N TYR A 557 -19.69 -11.58 -29.24
CA TYR A 557 -20.71 -10.98 -30.11
C TYR A 557 -20.18 -9.80 -30.92
#